data_d4bbb99a8ab5d4faf1b3696bc5288441
#
_entry.id   d4bbb99a8ab5d4faf1b3696bc5288441
#
_cell.length_a   1.000
_cell.length_b   1.000
_cell.length_c   1.000
_cell.angle_alpha   90.00
_cell.angle_beta   90.00
_cell.angle_gamma   90.00
#
_symmetry.space_group_name_H-M   'P 1'
#
loop_
_entity.id
_entity.type
_entity.pdbx_description
1 polymer ?
#
loop_
_entity_poly.entity_id
_entity_poly.type
_entity_poly.pdbx_seq_one_letter_code
_entity_poly.pdbx_strand_id
1 'polypeptide(L)'
;SSKLEFLSRDIEKYKIKLLNFQTLQKKINQQKINLDSLRGELNLAKERKDKLDVLRKVVIRSSGLKYYVQTFLINDILRLANEKYLRWIFPDFELKTNKESKEFDFLIEDKKDVNKIRTVKTLSGGEKFLVSLALSLALSDKIRDSELKIEAFFLDEGFGNLDEDTLAQVMPKLSKFQMMTGRQIGIISHVSYLKEMIKAQIVINKISKISYIAIENL
;
A
#
# COMPACT_ATOMS: atom_id res chain seq x y z
N SER A 1 30.53 95.46 4.39
CA SER A 1 29.64 94.85 3.38
C SER A 1 30.17 93.49 2.88
N SER A 2 31.44 93.31 2.52
CA SER A 2 31.97 92.08 1.95
C SER A 2 31.91 90.82 2.87
N LYS A 3 32.01 90.99 4.18
CA LYS A 3 31.97 89.89 5.16
C LYS A 3 30.55 89.26 5.34
N LEU A 4 29.51 90.08 5.17
CA LEU A 4 28.12 89.67 5.17
C LEU A 4 27.74 88.84 3.91
N GLU A 5 28.26 89.28 2.75
CA GLU A 5 28.05 88.53 1.49
C GLU A 5 28.74 87.15 1.49
N PHE A 6 29.94 87.07 2.05
CA PHE A 6 30.65 85.81 2.20
C PHE A 6 29.90 84.82 3.14
N LEU A 7 29.42 85.27 4.28
CA LEU A 7 28.63 84.50 5.23
C LEU A 7 27.30 84.05 4.61
N SER A 8 26.65 84.91 3.83
CA SER A 8 25.41 84.54 3.14
C SER A 8 25.63 83.38 2.13
N ARG A 9 26.73 83.46 1.33
CA ARG A 9 27.08 82.35 0.40
C ARG A 9 27.39 81.03 1.09
N ASP A 10 28.07 81.05 2.22
CA ASP A 10 28.37 79.89 2.98
C ASP A 10 27.07 79.26 3.60
N ILE A 11 26.17 80.04 4.11
CA ILE A 11 24.88 79.63 4.57
C ILE A 11 24.08 78.94 3.45
N GLU A 12 24.06 79.56 2.26
CA GLU A 12 23.36 78.96 1.09
C GLU A 12 23.98 77.61 0.70
N LYS A 13 25.29 77.48 0.69
CA LYS A 13 26.03 76.26 0.41
C LYS A 13 25.71 75.14 1.45
N TYR A 14 25.62 75.51 2.71
CA TYR A 14 25.25 74.54 3.75
C TYR A 14 23.78 74.13 3.68
N LYS A 15 22.87 75.04 3.32
CA LYS A 15 21.45 74.69 3.07
C LYS A 15 21.28 73.68 1.94
N ILE A 16 22.01 73.86 0.83
CA ILE A 16 21.99 72.96 -0.30
C ILE A 16 22.53 71.58 0.13
N LYS A 17 23.62 71.54 0.90
CA LYS A 17 24.16 70.28 1.44
C LYS A 17 23.18 69.57 2.36
N LEU A 18 22.48 70.28 3.23
CA LEU A 18 21.48 69.78 4.11
C LEU A 18 20.29 69.15 3.36
N LEU A 19 19.82 69.85 2.32
CA LEU A 19 18.72 69.37 1.48
C LEU A 19 19.09 68.05 0.74
N ASN A 20 20.31 68.04 0.20
CA ASN A 20 20.85 66.83 -0.45
C ASN A 20 20.96 65.64 0.54
N PHE A 21 21.43 65.92 1.76
CA PHE A 21 21.52 64.90 2.80
C PHE A 21 20.14 64.35 3.19
N GLN A 22 19.14 65.21 3.37
CA GLN A 22 17.77 64.82 3.66
C GLN A 22 17.17 63.98 2.52
N THR A 23 17.45 64.33 1.27
CA THR A 23 16.99 63.61 0.09
C THR A 23 17.63 62.20 0.03
N LEU A 24 18.92 62.10 0.32
CA LEU A 24 19.64 60.85 0.38
C LEU A 24 19.09 59.96 1.50
N GLN A 25 18.83 60.51 2.65
CA GLN A 25 18.26 59.81 3.80
C GLN A 25 16.87 59.25 3.49
N LYS A 26 16.01 60.00 2.79
CA LYS A 26 14.72 59.50 2.29
C LYS A 26 14.89 58.34 1.31
N LYS A 27 15.82 58.42 0.36
CA LYS A 27 16.11 57.34 -0.58
C LYS A 27 16.58 56.06 0.14
N ILE A 28 17.46 56.17 1.12
CA ILE A 28 17.96 55.06 1.91
C ILE A 28 16.81 54.38 2.67
N ASN A 29 15.94 55.14 3.30
CA ASN A 29 14.80 54.60 4.03
C ASN A 29 13.82 53.89 3.08
N GLN A 30 13.56 54.42 1.89
CA GLN A 30 12.72 53.76 0.89
C GLN A 30 13.34 52.47 0.40
N GLN A 31 14.66 52.44 0.17
CA GLN A 31 15.36 51.23 -0.21
C GLN A 31 15.36 50.16 0.89
N LYS A 32 15.46 50.57 2.16
CA LYS A 32 15.31 49.64 3.30
C LYS A 32 13.92 48.95 3.33
N ILE A 33 12.85 49.73 3.16
CA ILE A 33 11.50 49.22 3.09
C ILE A 33 11.33 48.21 1.95
N ASN A 34 11.84 48.54 0.77
CA ASN A 34 11.80 47.63 -0.39
C ASN A 34 12.60 46.35 -0.13
N LEU A 35 13.75 46.46 0.52
CA LEU A 35 14.59 45.29 0.86
C LEU A 35 13.92 44.38 1.84
N ASP A 36 13.22 44.91 2.85
CA ASP A 36 12.48 44.13 3.82
C ASP A 36 11.26 43.41 3.17
N SER A 37 10.56 44.10 2.26
CA SER A 37 9.49 43.48 1.45
C SER A 37 10.02 42.31 0.60
N LEU A 38 11.12 42.52 -0.13
CA LEU A 38 11.74 41.46 -0.96
C LEU A 38 12.25 40.28 -0.12
N ARG A 39 12.74 40.52 1.10
CA ARG A 39 13.12 39.46 2.04
C ARG A 39 11.92 38.64 2.46
N GLY A 40 10.79 39.30 2.71
CA GLY A 40 9.51 38.60 3.02
C GLY A 40 9.07 37.69 1.86
N GLU A 41 9.09 38.22 0.63
CA GLU A 41 8.72 37.42 -0.56
C GLU A 41 9.67 36.25 -0.78
N LEU A 42 10.97 36.45 -0.58
CA LEU A 42 11.98 35.40 -0.71
C LEU A 42 11.75 34.27 0.30
N ASN A 43 11.41 34.59 1.54
CA ASN A 43 11.12 33.59 2.57
C ASN A 43 9.88 32.78 2.21
N LEU A 44 8.81 33.42 1.76
CA LEU A 44 7.60 32.72 1.29
C LEU A 44 7.88 31.82 0.08
N ALA A 45 8.70 32.30 -0.86
CA ALA A 45 9.11 31.50 -2.03
C ALA A 45 9.96 30.29 -1.62
N LYS A 46 10.85 30.43 -0.64
CA LYS A 46 11.63 29.31 -0.09
C LYS A 46 10.75 28.27 0.56
N GLU A 47 9.81 28.68 1.41
CA GLU A 47 8.86 27.73 2.04
C GLU A 47 8.02 26.96 1.01
N ARG A 48 7.54 27.65 -0.04
CA ARG A 48 6.84 26.98 -1.15
C ARG A 48 7.72 26.00 -1.89
N LYS A 49 8.96 26.38 -2.17
CA LYS A 49 9.93 25.49 -2.82
C LYS A 49 10.18 24.25 -1.98
N ASP A 50 10.41 24.38 -0.68
CA ASP A 50 10.68 23.25 0.22
C ASP A 50 9.49 22.29 0.24
N LYS A 51 8.24 22.80 0.32
CA LYS A 51 7.02 21.98 0.20
C LYS A 51 6.93 21.24 -1.14
N LEU A 52 7.24 21.94 -2.25
CA LEU A 52 7.24 21.34 -3.58
C LEU A 52 8.36 20.29 -3.75
N ASP A 53 9.52 20.50 -3.18
CA ASP A 53 10.63 19.54 -3.22
C ASP A 53 10.30 18.25 -2.45
N VAL A 54 9.57 18.36 -1.34
CA VAL A 54 9.04 17.19 -0.62
C VAL A 54 8.03 16.45 -1.51
N LEU A 55 7.06 17.14 -2.08
CA LEU A 55 6.09 16.55 -3.02
C LEU A 55 6.77 15.90 -4.22
N ARG A 56 7.75 16.58 -4.81
CA ARG A 56 8.55 16.06 -5.92
C ARG A 56 9.28 14.77 -5.56
N LYS A 57 9.90 14.70 -4.39
CA LYS A 57 10.57 13.48 -3.90
C LYS A 57 9.60 12.32 -3.73
N VAL A 58 8.38 12.59 -3.29
CA VAL A 58 7.34 11.56 -3.09
C VAL A 58 6.70 11.14 -4.42
N VAL A 59 6.38 12.09 -5.31
CA VAL A 59 5.61 11.83 -6.54
C VAL A 59 6.50 11.43 -7.72
N ILE A 60 7.67 12.07 -7.89
CA ILE A 60 8.53 11.92 -9.10
C ILE A 60 9.58 10.83 -8.95
N ARG A 61 9.94 10.40 -7.73
CA ARG A 61 10.61 9.10 -7.62
C ARG A 61 9.61 8.08 -8.15
N SER A 62 9.94 7.50 -9.29
CA SER A 62 9.10 6.60 -10.09
C SER A 62 8.45 5.42 -9.34
N SER A 63 8.77 5.26 -8.06
CA SER A 63 8.23 4.28 -7.14
C SER A 63 7.31 4.87 -6.04
N GLY A 64 7.36 6.16 -5.71
CA GLY A 64 6.70 6.69 -4.52
C GLY A 64 5.17 6.62 -4.56
N LEU A 65 4.54 7.18 -5.59
CA LEU A 65 3.08 7.11 -5.75
C LEU A 65 2.62 5.68 -6.03
N LYS A 66 3.33 4.97 -6.92
CA LYS A 66 3.07 3.56 -7.22
C LYS A 66 3.14 2.71 -5.95
N TYR A 67 4.20 2.86 -5.16
CA TYR A 67 4.38 2.15 -3.90
C TYR A 67 3.26 2.48 -2.90
N TYR A 68 2.89 3.76 -2.78
CA TYR A 68 1.81 4.18 -1.90
C TYR A 68 0.46 3.53 -2.28
N VAL A 69 0.09 3.60 -3.57
CA VAL A 69 -1.15 2.99 -4.07
C VAL A 69 -1.12 1.48 -3.90
N GLN A 70 -0.01 0.83 -4.25
CA GLN A 70 0.15 -0.61 -4.07
C GLN A 70 0.06 -1.02 -2.59
N THR A 71 0.70 -0.28 -1.68
CA THR A 71 0.64 -0.55 -0.24
C THR A 71 -0.77 -0.40 0.30
N PHE A 72 -1.50 0.62 -0.16
CA PHE A 72 -2.90 0.82 0.23
C PHE A 72 -3.78 -0.37 -0.21
N LEU A 73 -3.68 -0.78 -1.48
CA LEU A 73 -4.43 -1.92 -2.02
C LEU A 73 -4.08 -3.23 -1.31
N ILE A 74 -2.80 -3.48 -1.09
CA ILE A 74 -2.33 -4.69 -0.40
C ILE A 74 -2.83 -4.73 1.04
N ASN A 75 -2.74 -3.63 1.78
CA ASN A 75 -3.23 -3.58 3.15
C ASN A 75 -4.74 -3.85 3.24
N ASP A 76 -5.52 -3.39 2.26
CA ASP A 76 -6.95 -3.66 2.21
C ASP A 76 -7.24 -5.14 1.92
N ILE A 77 -6.49 -5.77 1.02
CA ILE A 77 -6.56 -7.21 0.74
C ILE A 77 -6.15 -8.02 1.98
N LEU A 78 -5.06 -7.64 2.67
CA LEU A 78 -4.61 -8.31 3.88
C LEU A 78 -5.64 -8.21 5.00
N ARG A 79 -6.26 -7.05 5.17
CA ARG A 79 -7.34 -6.85 6.14
C ARG A 79 -8.51 -7.80 5.84
N LEU A 80 -8.98 -7.85 4.59
CA LEU A 80 -10.03 -8.79 4.17
C LEU A 80 -9.62 -10.25 4.40
N ALA A 81 -8.38 -10.60 4.04
CA ALA A 81 -7.86 -11.96 4.25
C ALA A 81 -7.86 -12.33 5.73
N ASN A 82 -7.40 -11.45 6.61
CA ASN A 82 -7.35 -11.70 8.05
C ASN A 82 -8.74 -11.80 8.66
N GLU A 83 -9.60 -10.80 8.44
CA GLU A 83 -10.90 -10.70 9.10
C GLU A 83 -11.90 -11.75 8.62
N LYS A 84 -11.91 -12.04 7.31
CA LYS A 84 -12.96 -12.84 6.69
C LYS A 84 -12.54 -14.30 6.45
N TYR A 85 -11.25 -14.56 6.18
CA TYR A 85 -10.79 -15.89 5.76
C TYR A 85 -9.83 -16.55 6.74
N LEU A 86 -8.69 -15.92 7.06
CA LEU A 86 -7.70 -16.50 7.97
C LEU A 86 -8.26 -16.75 9.35
N ARG A 87 -9.05 -15.85 9.89
CA ARG A 87 -9.73 -16.04 11.18
C ARG A 87 -10.55 -17.34 11.25
N TRP A 88 -11.00 -17.84 10.12
CA TRP A 88 -11.78 -19.09 10.04
C TRP A 88 -10.92 -20.29 9.70
N ILE A 89 -10.03 -20.12 8.71
CA ILE A 89 -9.20 -21.21 8.20
C ILE A 89 -8.08 -21.50 9.18
N PHE A 90 -7.44 -20.43 9.67
CA PHE A 90 -6.24 -20.48 10.48
C PHE A 90 -6.22 -19.36 11.53
N PRO A 91 -7.03 -19.48 12.61
CA PRO A 91 -7.32 -18.38 13.55
C PRO A 91 -6.11 -17.86 14.32
N ASP A 92 -5.06 -18.65 14.40
CA ASP A 92 -3.84 -18.32 15.14
C ASP A 92 -2.89 -17.40 14.35
N PHE A 93 -3.12 -17.22 13.06
CA PHE A 93 -2.25 -16.43 12.19
C PHE A 93 -2.89 -15.13 11.75
N GLU A 94 -2.04 -14.08 11.67
CA GLU A 94 -2.41 -12.79 11.13
C GLU A 94 -1.33 -12.30 10.15
N LEU A 95 -1.74 -11.96 8.93
CA LEU A 95 -0.85 -11.44 7.90
C LEU A 95 -0.63 -9.93 8.07
N LYS A 96 0.63 -9.51 7.94
CA LYS A 96 1.05 -8.11 8.00
C LYS A 96 2.00 -7.78 6.85
N THR A 97 2.04 -6.51 6.45
CA THR A 97 3.07 -6.02 5.53
C THR A 97 4.36 -5.76 6.28
N ASN A 98 5.49 -6.12 5.69
CA ASN A 98 6.80 -5.69 6.19
C ASN A 98 7.06 -4.24 5.78
N LYS A 99 6.89 -3.30 6.71
CA LYS A 99 7.11 -1.87 6.46
C LYS A 99 8.57 -1.49 6.27
N GLU A 100 9.49 -2.34 6.68
CA GLU A 100 10.94 -2.11 6.57
C GLU A 100 11.51 -2.61 5.25
N SER A 101 10.80 -3.49 4.56
CA SER A 101 11.21 -4.01 3.26
C SER A 101 10.91 -3.01 2.14
N LYS A 102 11.85 -2.88 1.19
CA LYS A 102 11.62 -2.11 -0.06
C LYS A 102 10.80 -2.90 -1.08
N GLU A 103 10.69 -4.20 -0.89
CA GLU A 103 9.87 -5.11 -1.68
C GLU A 103 8.60 -5.47 -0.90
N PHE A 104 7.54 -5.86 -1.62
CA PHE A 104 6.33 -6.36 -0.98
C PHE A 104 6.61 -7.71 -0.34
N ASP A 105 7.02 -7.68 0.91
CA ASP A 105 7.23 -8.86 1.74
C ASP A 105 6.15 -8.95 2.80
N PHE A 106 5.67 -10.17 3.06
CA PHE A 106 4.63 -10.41 4.03
C PHE A 106 5.23 -11.05 5.28
N LEU A 107 4.74 -10.59 6.40
CA LEU A 107 5.00 -11.13 7.71
C LEU A 107 3.76 -11.88 8.20
N ILE A 108 3.97 -12.89 9.00
CA ILE A 108 2.91 -13.57 9.72
C ILE A 108 3.17 -13.46 11.22
N GLU A 109 2.14 -13.07 11.94
CA GLU A 109 2.13 -13.07 13.38
C GLU A 109 1.45 -14.35 13.87
N ASP A 110 2.17 -15.13 14.66
CA ASP A 110 1.66 -16.34 15.30
C ASP A 110 1.14 -15.97 16.70
N LYS A 111 -0.16 -16.05 16.91
CA LYS A 111 -0.81 -15.70 18.17
C LYS A 111 -0.63 -16.76 19.26
N LYS A 112 -0.24 -17.98 18.90
CA LYS A 112 0.07 -19.04 19.87
C LYS A 112 1.45 -18.88 20.49
N ASP A 113 2.42 -18.39 19.72
CA ASP A 113 3.82 -18.23 20.17
C ASP A 113 4.12 -16.78 20.55
N VAL A 114 3.41 -16.26 21.59
CA VAL A 114 3.60 -14.92 22.18
C VAL A 114 3.89 -13.83 21.15
N ASN A 115 3.02 -13.69 20.14
CA ASN A 115 3.10 -12.68 19.07
C ASN A 115 4.42 -12.73 18.27
N LYS A 116 4.94 -13.93 18.02
CA LYS A 116 6.14 -14.10 17.21
C LYS A 116 5.86 -13.73 15.75
N ILE A 117 6.52 -12.67 15.31
CA ILE A 117 6.45 -12.21 13.92
C ILE A 117 7.57 -12.91 13.14
N ARG A 118 7.20 -13.57 12.03
CA ARG A 118 8.14 -14.26 11.12
C ARG A 118 7.76 -14.00 9.66
N THR A 119 8.68 -14.25 8.75
CA THR A 119 8.37 -14.10 7.31
C THR A 119 7.50 -15.26 6.84
N VAL A 120 6.61 -15.02 5.88
CA VAL A 120 5.78 -16.08 5.26
C VAL A 120 6.64 -17.19 4.61
N LYS A 121 7.90 -16.92 4.32
CA LYS A 121 8.86 -17.89 3.77
C LYS A 121 9.13 -19.06 4.72
N THR A 122 9.00 -18.84 6.03
CA THR A 122 9.25 -19.84 7.09
C THR A 122 8.06 -20.77 7.34
N LEU A 123 6.93 -20.52 6.69
CA LEU A 123 5.74 -21.35 6.80
C LEU A 123 5.95 -22.73 6.18
N SER A 124 5.33 -23.76 6.74
CA SER A 124 5.24 -25.09 6.14
C SER A 124 4.47 -25.05 4.80
N GLY A 125 4.53 -26.11 4.03
CA GLY A 125 3.79 -26.21 2.76
C GLY A 125 2.29 -26.04 2.95
N GLY A 126 1.71 -26.69 3.95
CA GLY A 126 0.30 -26.57 4.30
C GLY A 126 -0.10 -25.19 4.77
N GLU A 127 0.68 -24.58 5.67
CA GLU A 127 0.46 -23.20 6.13
C GLU A 127 0.50 -22.20 4.96
N LYS A 128 1.48 -22.34 4.05
CA LYS A 128 1.58 -21.51 2.84
C LYS A 128 0.33 -21.63 1.96
N PHE A 129 -0.15 -22.87 1.78
CA PHE A 129 -1.37 -23.10 1.00
C PHE A 129 -2.58 -22.38 1.61
N LEU A 130 -2.80 -22.52 2.92
CA LEU A 130 -3.93 -21.89 3.61
C LEU A 130 -3.86 -20.36 3.56
N VAL A 131 -2.68 -19.79 3.73
CA VAL A 131 -2.45 -18.34 3.59
C VAL A 131 -2.71 -17.87 2.15
N SER A 132 -2.23 -18.62 1.16
CA SER A 132 -2.46 -18.31 -0.26
C SER A 132 -3.93 -18.39 -0.63
N LEU A 133 -4.63 -19.39 -0.11
CA LEU A 133 -6.08 -19.54 -0.27
C LEU A 133 -6.83 -18.34 0.30
N ALA A 134 -6.53 -17.93 1.53
CA ALA A 134 -7.15 -16.78 2.17
C ALA A 134 -6.91 -15.47 1.38
N LEU A 135 -5.70 -15.28 0.88
CA LEU A 135 -5.37 -14.12 0.03
C LEU A 135 -6.12 -14.14 -1.30
N SER A 136 -6.21 -15.31 -1.95
CA SER A 136 -6.94 -15.48 -3.23
C SER A 136 -8.42 -15.18 -3.08
N LEU A 137 -9.03 -15.65 -1.99
CA LEU A 137 -10.42 -15.39 -1.66
C LEU A 137 -10.67 -13.91 -1.37
N ALA A 138 -9.76 -13.25 -0.62
CA ALA A 138 -9.85 -11.82 -0.34
C ALA A 138 -9.69 -10.97 -1.60
N LEU A 139 -8.75 -11.34 -2.47
CA LEU A 139 -8.55 -10.66 -3.76
C LEU A 139 -9.79 -10.78 -4.65
N SER A 140 -10.39 -11.97 -4.72
CA SER A 140 -11.61 -12.19 -5.46
C SER A 140 -12.79 -11.36 -4.95
N ASP A 141 -12.94 -11.23 -3.64
CA ASP A 141 -13.97 -10.36 -3.08
C ASP A 141 -13.74 -8.90 -3.48
N LYS A 142 -12.49 -8.47 -3.46
CA LYS A 142 -12.14 -7.11 -3.87
C LYS A 142 -12.43 -6.83 -5.35
N ILE A 143 -12.19 -7.80 -6.22
CA ILE A 143 -12.52 -7.71 -7.65
C ILE A 143 -14.05 -7.67 -7.84
N ARG A 144 -14.81 -8.44 -7.06
CA ARG A 144 -16.28 -8.46 -7.12
C ARG A 144 -16.89 -7.09 -6.79
N ASP A 145 -16.30 -6.34 -5.88
CA ASP A 145 -16.75 -4.99 -5.52
C ASP A 145 -16.62 -4.00 -6.71
N SER A 146 -15.89 -4.38 -7.78
CA SER A 146 -15.70 -3.63 -9.01
C SER A 146 -16.59 -4.07 -10.19
N GLU A 147 -17.81 -4.55 -9.94
CA GLU A 147 -18.82 -4.99 -10.94
C GLU A 147 -18.56 -6.36 -11.60
N LEU A 148 -17.40 -6.98 -11.42
CA LEU A 148 -17.12 -8.31 -11.95
C LEU A 148 -17.65 -9.40 -10.99
N LYS A 149 -18.59 -10.21 -11.46
CA LYS A 149 -19.11 -11.36 -10.70
C LYS A 149 -18.20 -12.57 -10.90
N ILE A 150 -17.44 -12.93 -9.88
CA ILE A 150 -16.71 -14.20 -9.85
C ILE A 150 -17.62 -15.24 -9.19
N GLU A 151 -18.13 -16.16 -9.98
CA GLU A 151 -19.10 -17.18 -9.54
C GLU A 151 -18.47 -18.52 -9.21
N ALA A 152 -17.27 -18.80 -9.75
CA ALA A 152 -16.56 -20.05 -9.53
C ALA A 152 -15.08 -19.82 -9.22
N PHE A 153 -14.52 -20.70 -8.39
CA PHE A 153 -13.12 -20.81 -8.02
C PHE A 153 -12.60 -22.18 -8.37
N PHE A 154 -11.42 -22.23 -8.98
CA PHE A 154 -10.72 -23.48 -9.20
C PHE A 154 -9.42 -23.48 -8.39
N LEU A 155 -9.29 -24.46 -7.52
CA LEU A 155 -8.10 -24.72 -6.71
C LEU A 155 -7.36 -25.88 -7.37
N ASP A 156 -6.26 -25.52 -8.08
CA ASP A 156 -5.44 -26.49 -8.79
C ASP A 156 -4.29 -26.93 -7.90
N GLU A 157 -4.32 -28.19 -7.49
CA GLU A 157 -3.37 -28.78 -6.53
C GLU A 157 -3.25 -28.00 -5.20
N GLY A 158 -2.18 -28.15 -4.47
CA GLY A 158 -1.95 -27.50 -3.18
C GLY A 158 -2.44 -28.28 -1.96
N PHE A 159 -3.44 -29.11 -2.11
CA PHE A 159 -3.95 -29.99 -1.03
C PHE A 159 -3.01 -31.18 -0.74
N GLY A 160 -2.15 -31.55 -1.69
CA GLY A 160 -1.18 -32.64 -1.51
C GLY A 160 -0.11 -32.38 -0.44
N ASN A 161 0.04 -31.12 -0.01
CA ASN A 161 0.95 -30.73 1.06
C ASN A 161 0.28 -30.67 2.45
N LEU A 162 -1.01 -31.02 2.54
CA LEU A 162 -1.77 -31.05 3.79
C LEU A 162 -1.87 -32.50 4.28
N ASP A 163 -1.71 -32.68 5.58
CA ASP A 163 -2.07 -33.92 6.24
C ASP A 163 -3.59 -34.11 6.33
N GLU A 164 -4.04 -35.33 6.59
CA GLU A 164 -5.46 -35.67 6.66
C GLU A 164 -6.19 -34.90 7.75
N ASP A 165 -5.56 -34.63 8.90
CA ASP A 165 -6.14 -33.87 9.99
C ASP A 165 -6.40 -32.42 9.58
N THR A 166 -5.45 -31.82 8.89
CA THR A 166 -5.59 -30.45 8.34
C THR A 166 -6.68 -30.43 7.26
N LEU A 167 -6.73 -31.41 6.37
CA LEU A 167 -7.78 -31.52 5.34
C LEU A 167 -9.16 -31.66 5.99
N ALA A 168 -9.31 -32.49 7.01
CA ALA A 168 -10.55 -32.68 7.77
C ALA A 168 -11.04 -31.34 8.40
N GLN A 169 -10.13 -30.45 8.79
CA GLN A 169 -10.47 -29.16 9.35
C GLN A 169 -10.81 -28.09 8.28
N VAL A 170 -10.14 -28.13 7.14
CA VAL A 170 -10.26 -27.11 6.08
C VAL A 170 -11.48 -27.35 5.19
N MET A 171 -11.76 -28.61 4.83
CA MET A 171 -12.85 -28.92 3.89
C MET A 171 -14.24 -28.48 4.38
N PRO A 172 -14.64 -28.67 5.65
CA PRO A 172 -15.90 -28.13 6.15
C PRO A 172 -15.98 -26.61 6.10
N LYS A 173 -14.83 -25.91 6.27
CA LYS A 173 -14.75 -24.44 6.18
C LYS A 173 -14.93 -23.96 4.74
N LEU A 174 -14.37 -24.66 3.77
CA LEU A 174 -14.58 -24.39 2.35
C LEU A 174 -16.03 -24.62 1.93
N SER A 175 -16.65 -25.72 2.38
CA SER A 175 -18.07 -25.99 2.13
C SER A 175 -18.96 -24.89 2.71
N LYS A 176 -18.68 -24.47 3.94
CA LYS A 176 -19.41 -23.35 4.56
C LYS A 176 -19.21 -22.04 3.80
N PHE A 177 -17.99 -21.76 3.31
CA PHE A 177 -17.71 -20.60 2.47
C PHE A 177 -18.54 -20.63 1.18
N GLN A 178 -18.61 -21.79 0.52
CA GLN A 178 -19.44 -21.99 -0.68
C GLN A 178 -20.91 -21.68 -0.40
N MET A 179 -21.46 -22.23 0.68
CA MET A 179 -22.84 -21.98 1.10
C MET A 179 -23.12 -20.50 1.38
N MET A 180 -22.21 -19.82 2.07
CA MET A 180 -22.39 -18.40 2.44
C MET A 180 -22.25 -17.44 1.28
N THR A 181 -21.42 -17.76 0.30
CA THR A 181 -21.12 -16.85 -0.83
C THR A 181 -21.90 -17.18 -2.09
N GLY A 182 -22.51 -18.37 -2.18
CA GLY A 182 -23.14 -18.91 -3.38
C GLY A 182 -22.15 -19.22 -4.52
N ARG A 183 -20.84 -19.21 -4.24
CA ARG A 183 -19.80 -19.49 -5.24
C ARG A 183 -19.50 -20.96 -5.36
N GLN A 184 -19.28 -21.42 -6.57
CA GLN A 184 -18.82 -22.78 -6.81
C GLN A 184 -17.31 -22.90 -6.57
N ILE A 185 -16.89 -23.99 -5.92
CA ILE A 185 -15.47 -24.31 -5.73
C ILE A 185 -15.18 -25.63 -6.45
N GLY A 186 -14.36 -25.56 -7.48
CA GLY A 186 -13.79 -26.73 -8.14
C GLY A 186 -12.41 -27.03 -7.54
N ILE A 187 -12.15 -28.29 -7.23
CA ILE A 187 -10.85 -28.75 -6.71
C ILE A 187 -10.25 -29.73 -7.70
N ILE A 188 -9.06 -29.45 -8.17
CA ILE A 188 -8.27 -30.34 -9.02
C ILE A 188 -7.19 -30.96 -8.12
N SER A 189 -7.26 -32.27 -7.91
CA SER A 189 -6.34 -32.95 -7.01
C SER A 189 -6.22 -34.44 -7.31
N HIS A 190 -5.08 -35.00 -6.95
CA HIS A 190 -4.82 -36.43 -6.98
C HIS A 190 -4.91 -37.07 -5.57
N VAL A 191 -5.26 -36.32 -4.53
CA VAL A 191 -5.32 -36.76 -3.14
C VAL A 191 -6.54 -37.65 -2.94
N SER A 192 -6.31 -38.91 -2.58
CA SER A 192 -7.38 -39.93 -2.40
C SER A 192 -8.39 -39.55 -1.32
N TYR A 193 -7.94 -38.96 -0.23
CA TYR A 193 -8.79 -38.49 0.86
C TYR A 193 -9.85 -37.49 0.43
N LEU A 194 -9.52 -36.59 -0.53
CA LEU A 194 -10.49 -35.63 -1.08
C LEU A 194 -11.60 -36.31 -1.89
N LYS A 195 -11.33 -37.45 -2.53
CA LYS A 195 -12.35 -38.20 -3.26
C LYS A 195 -13.44 -38.77 -2.34
N GLU A 196 -13.09 -39.07 -1.11
CA GLU A 196 -14.07 -39.57 -0.11
C GLU A 196 -14.92 -38.43 0.44
N MET A 197 -14.34 -37.23 0.55
CA MET A 197 -15.02 -36.06 1.13
C MET A 197 -15.94 -35.32 0.15
N ILE A 198 -15.58 -35.30 -1.15
CA ILE A 198 -16.30 -34.54 -2.18
C ILE A 198 -17.15 -35.52 -2.99
N LYS A 199 -18.49 -35.33 -2.95
CA LYS A 199 -19.42 -36.24 -3.62
C LYS A 199 -19.45 -36.05 -5.14
N ALA A 200 -19.59 -34.80 -5.61
CA ALA A 200 -19.67 -34.52 -7.04
C ALA A 200 -18.25 -34.53 -7.64
N GLN A 201 -17.97 -35.46 -8.54
CA GLN A 201 -16.62 -35.65 -9.08
C GLN A 201 -16.60 -35.79 -10.59
N ILE A 202 -15.57 -35.23 -11.21
CA ILE A 202 -15.18 -35.51 -12.58
C ILE A 202 -13.88 -36.31 -12.53
N VAL A 203 -13.94 -37.59 -12.83
CA VAL A 203 -12.81 -38.50 -12.75
C VAL A 203 -12.18 -38.67 -14.11
N ILE A 204 -10.87 -38.37 -14.22
CA ILE A 204 -10.10 -38.54 -15.44
C ILE A 204 -9.26 -39.82 -15.30
N ASN A 205 -9.59 -40.83 -16.08
CA ASN A 205 -8.87 -42.10 -16.12
C ASN A 205 -8.06 -42.17 -17.41
N LYS A 206 -6.77 -42.50 -17.32
CA LYS A 206 -5.89 -42.71 -18.46
C LYS A 206 -5.59 -44.18 -18.64
N ILE A 207 -5.99 -44.71 -19.80
CA ILE A 207 -5.64 -46.09 -20.23
C ILE A 207 -4.78 -46.01 -21.44
N SER A 208 -3.49 -46.36 -21.30
CA SER A 208 -2.47 -46.24 -22.34
C SER A 208 -2.31 -44.80 -22.85
N LYS A 209 -2.76 -44.52 -24.06
CA LYS A 209 -2.66 -43.18 -24.72
C LYS A 209 -4.00 -42.42 -24.75
N ILE A 210 -5.08 -43.03 -24.22
CA ILE A 210 -6.44 -42.49 -24.27
C ILE A 210 -6.88 -42.12 -22.86
N SER A 211 -7.50 -40.96 -22.73
CA SER A 211 -8.10 -40.52 -21.44
C SER A 211 -9.61 -40.57 -21.53
N TYR A 212 -10.25 -41.07 -20.48
CA TYR A 212 -11.68 -41.16 -20.33
C TYR A 212 -12.14 -40.28 -19.17
N ILE A 213 -13.27 -39.63 -19.37
CA ILE A 213 -13.90 -38.80 -18.32
C ILE A 213 -15.13 -39.57 -17.81
N ALA A 214 -15.20 -39.74 -16.51
CA ALA A 214 -16.41 -40.24 -15.83
C ALA A 214 -16.93 -39.14 -14.89
N ILE A 215 -18.24 -39.00 -14.83
CA ILE A 215 -18.90 -38.04 -13.93
C ILE A 215 -19.63 -38.86 -12.87
N GLU A 216 -19.30 -38.61 -11.61
CA GLU A 216 -19.85 -39.33 -10.47
C GLU A 216 -20.60 -38.36 -9.55
N ASN A 217 -21.80 -38.80 -9.14
CA ASN A 217 -22.64 -38.14 -8.10
C ASN A 217 -22.97 -36.63 -8.35
N LEU A 218 -23.23 -36.29 -9.57
CA LEU A 218 -23.76 -34.96 -9.91
C LEU A 218 -25.23 -34.81 -9.52
#